data_d3669ce6263202da4b94987e60dd1452
#
_entry.id   d3669ce6263202da4b94987e60dd1452
#
_cell.length_a   1.000
_cell.length_b   1.000
_cell.length_c   1.000
_cell.angle_alpha   90.00
_cell.angle_beta   90.00
_cell.angle_gamma   90.00
#
_symmetry.space_group_name_H-M   'P 1'
#
loop_
_entity.id
_entity.type
_entity.pdbx_description
1 polymer ?
#
loop_
_entity_poly.entity_id
_entity_poly.type
_entity_poly.pdbx_seq_one_letter_code
_entity_poly.pdbx_strand_id
1 'polypeptide(L)'
;MYSDRPGEVILVATDRVSVYDVVLPTPIPDKGKLLTSLSLWWFGQLADVMPNHVISATDVPAEFEGRAVRCQQVEIIQVECIARGYLAGLGWDAYQETGKISGVEIPPGLREGDKLPQPVFTPTTKTAPEDGHDEPMTFEEVSEAVGPELAKTLEAKTLELFSKATEITAGRGVHLADTKLEFGLAKDGTLVLADEVLTSDSSRYWRDEDWKPGQRQVSFDKQYVRDWARDLGSWDKTPPGPEIPAEVVEETRARYVAMYERITGLKWE
;
A
#
# COMPACT_ATOMS: atom_id res chain seq x y z
N MET A 1 -7.38 -16.17 -1.33
CA MET A 1 -6.23 -16.94 -0.84
C MET A 1 -6.57 -18.41 -0.92
N TYR A 2 -5.64 -19.23 -1.40
CA TYR A 2 -5.80 -20.69 -1.56
C TYR A 2 -4.59 -21.38 -0.95
N SER A 3 -4.74 -22.64 -0.51
CA SER A 3 -3.63 -23.48 -0.07
C SER A 3 -3.82 -24.86 -0.71
N ASP A 4 -2.91 -25.27 -1.56
CA ASP A 4 -2.89 -26.56 -2.24
C ASP A 4 -1.70 -27.43 -1.80
N ARG A 5 -0.75 -26.84 -1.06
CA ARG A 5 0.45 -27.53 -0.53
C ARG A 5 0.69 -27.12 0.93
N PRO A 6 1.13 -28.04 1.78
CA PRO A 6 1.44 -27.71 3.18
C PRO A 6 2.55 -26.65 3.29
N GLY A 7 2.28 -25.59 4.03
CA GLY A 7 3.23 -24.49 4.26
C GLY A 7 3.35 -23.50 3.10
N GLU A 8 2.49 -23.57 2.11
CA GLU A 8 2.40 -22.63 0.99
C GLU A 8 1.00 -22.07 0.86
N VAL A 9 0.89 -20.84 0.37
CA VAL A 9 -0.36 -20.17 0.04
C VAL A 9 -0.26 -19.54 -1.34
N ILE A 10 -1.38 -19.47 -2.06
CA ILE A 10 -1.51 -18.74 -3.31
C ILE A 10 -2.33 -17.49 -3.02
N LEU A 11 -1.69 -16.33 -3.18
CA LEU A 11 -2.35 -15.03 -3.13
C LEU A 11 -2.82 -14.67 -4.53
N VAL A 12 -4.08 -14.25 -4.66
CA VAL A 12 -4.67 -13.89 -5.94
C VAL A 12 -5.18 -12.45 -5.84
N ALA A 13 -4.57 -11.55 -6.59
CA ALA A 13 -5.07 -10.21 -6.79
C ALA A 13 -6.29 -10.23 -7.72
N THR A 14 -7.26 -9.39 -7.47
CA THR A 14 -8.50 -9.31 -8.25
C THR A 14 -8.67 -7.95 -8.88
N ASP A 15 -9.50 -7.87 -9.90
CA ASP A 15 -9.84 -6.61 -10.58
C ASP A 15 -10.86 -5.78 -9.78
N ARG A 16 -11.30 -6.27 -8.63
CA ARG A 16 -12.20 -5.52 -7.74
C ARG A 16 -11.49 -4.31 -7.14
N VAL A 17 -12.25 -3.25 -6.94
CA VAL A 17 -11.81 -2.05 -6.23
C VAL A 17 -12.72 -1.79 -5.04
N SER A 18 -12.15 -1.45 -3.90
CA SER A 18 -12.89 -1.01 -2.73
C SER A 18 -12.66 0.47 -2.47
N VAL A 19 -13.71 1.17 -2.05
CA VAL A 19 -13.68 2.56 -1.64
C VAL A 19 -14.48 2.70 -0.35
N TYR A 20 -13.87 3.29 0.69
CA TYR A 20 -14.46 3.39 2.02
C TYR A 20 -14.90 2.01 2.56
N ASP A 21 -14.03 1.00 2.40
CA ASP A 21 -14.22 -0.41 2.80
C ASP A 21 -15.40 -1.13 2.11
N VAL A 22 -16.04 -0.49 1.13
CA VAL A 22 -17.07 -1.10 0.30
C VAL A 22 -16.48 -1.54 -1.04
N VAL A 23 -16.61 -2.85 -1.34
CA VAL A 23 -16.24 -3.38 -2.66
C VAL A 23 -17.27 -2.92 -3.68
N LEU A 24 -16.81 -2.18 -4.71
CA LEU A 24 -17.68 -1.72 -5.78
C LEU A 24 -18.00 -2.86 -6.77
N PRO A 25 -19.19 -2.88 -7.37
CA PRO A 25 -19.63 -3.97 -8.25
C PRO A 25 -18.87 -4.02 -9.58
N THR A 26 -18.37 -2.87 -10.06
CA THR A 26 -17.66 -2.76 -11.34
C THR A 26 -16.16 -3.02 -11.16
N PRO A 27 -15.58 -4.04 -11.83
CA PRO A 27 -14.13 -4.28 -11.78
C PRO A 27 -13.35 -3.27 -12.62
N ILE A 28 -12.07 -3.08 -12.28
CA ILE A 28 -11.11 -2.34 -13.11
C ILE A 28 -10.27 -3.38 -13.89
N PRO A 29 -10.41 -3.47 -15.22
CA PRO A 29 -9.71 -4.48 -16.00
C PRO A 29 -8.19 -4.44 -15.83
N ASP A 30 -7.56 -5.61 -15.75
CA ASP A 30 -6.12 -5.82 -15.54
C ASP A 30 -5.57 -5.37 -14.17
N LYS A 31 -6.39 -4.80 -13.29
CA LYS A 31 -5.92 -4.30 -11.99
C LYS A 31 -5.15 -5.37 -11.23
N GLY A 32 -5.68 -6.58 -11.13
CA GLY A 32 -5.02 -7.68 -10.43
C GLY A 32 -3.66 -8.02 -11.02
N LYS A 33 -3.54 -8.05 -12.34
CA LYS A 33 -2.27 -8.30 -13.03
C LYS A 33 -1.27 -7.17 -12.84
N LEU A 34 -1.72 -5.91 -12.93
CA LEU A 34 -0.88 -4.72 -12.72
C LEU A 34 -0.31 -4.67 -11.31
N LEU A 35 -1.14 -4.91 -10.28
CA LEU A 35 -0.70 -4.94 -8.89
C LEU A 35 0.32 -6.06 -8.64
N THR A 36 0.02 -7.27 -9.14
CA THR A 36 0.93 -8.42 -9.01
C THR A 36 2.27 -8.17 -9.68
N SER A 37 2.26 -7.67 -10.93
CA SER A 37 3.49 -7.39 -11.69
C SER A 37 4.32 -6.29 -11.02
N LEU A 38 3.68 -5.24 -10.50
CA LEU A 38 4.37 -4.16 -9.79
C LEU A 38 4.96 -4.65 -8.45
N SER A 39 4.20 -5.43 -7.69
CA SER A 39 4.67 -6.02 -6.43
C SER A 39 5.87 -6.94 -6.65
N LEU A 40 5.83 -7.81 -7.66
CA LEU A 40 6.95 -8.69 -8.01
C LEU A 40 8.19 -7.91 -8.43
N TRP A 41 8.02 -6.84 -9.21
CA TRP A 41 9.14 -5.97 -9.57
C TRP A 41 9.78 -5.34 -8.32
N TRP A 42 8.96 -4.85 -7.39
CA TRP A 42 9.45 -4.27 -6.13
C TRP A 42 10.13 -5.29 -5.23
N PHE A 43 9.62 -6.50 -5.10
CA PHE A 43 10.31 -7.58 -4.36
C PHE A 43 11.71 -7.82 -4.90
N GLY A 44 11.88 -7.75 -6.24
CA GLY A 44 13.19 -7.82 -6.86
C GLY A 44 14.11 -6.65 -6.50
N GLN A 45 13.59 -5.41 -6.49
CA GLN A 45 14.38 -4.20 -6.15
C GLN A 45 14.78 -4.14 -4.67
N LEU A 46 14.01 -4.77 -3.79
CA LEU A 46 14.18 -4.71 -2.34
C LEU A 46 14.86 -5.98 -1.75
N ALA A 47 15.23 -6.95 -2.59
CA ALA A 47 15.73 -8.25 -2.16
C ALA A 47 17.02 -8.19 -1.32
N ASP A 48 17.82 -7.14 -1.46
CA ASP A 48 19.04 -6.91 -0.66
C ASP A 48 18.77 -6.27 0.70
N VAL A 49 17.58 -5.71 0.92
CA VAL A 49 17.17 -5.14 2.22
C VAL A 49 16.68 -6.22 3.17
N MET A 50 15.83 -7.12 2.67
CA MET A 50 15.32 -8.26 3.44
C MET A 50 14.69 -9.32 2.52
N PRO A 51 14.56 -10.58 3.00
CA PRO A 51 13.83 -11.61 2.30
C PRO A 51 12.33 -11.30 2.24
N ASN A 52 11.64 -11.92 1.28
CA ASN A 52 10.20 -11.86 1.14
C ASN A 52 9.59 -13.26 1.07
N HIS A 53 8.28 -13.36 1.09
CA HIS A 53 7.54 -14.62 1.15
C HIS A 53 7.30 -15.28 -0.22
N VAL A 54 7.64 -14.64 -1.34
CA VAL A 54 7.34 -15.15 -2.68
C VAL A 54 8.21 -16.37 -3.02
N ILE A 55 7.56 -17.44 -3.44
CA ILE A 55 8.20 -18.66 -3.94
C ILE A 55 8.20 -18.67 -5.48
N SER A 56 7.05 -18.40 -6.09
CA SER A 56 6.89 -18.44 -7.55
C SER A 56 5.74 -17.56 -8.04
N ALA A 57 5.96 -16.91 -9.17
CA ALA A 57 4.92 -16.19 -9.91
C ALA A 57 4.29 -17.03 -11.05
N THR A 58 4.85 -18.20 -11.35
CA THR A 58 4.42 -19.06 -12.48
C THR A 58 3.87 -20.41 -12.05
N ASP A 59 4.21 -20.88 -10.85
CA ASP A 59 3.66 -22.13 -10.28
C ASP A 59 2.33 -21.83 -9.57
N VAL A 60 1.34 -21.43 -10.34
CA VAL A 60 -0.01 -21.08 -9.90
C VAL A 60 -1.04 -21.70 -10.85
N PRO A 61 -2.31 -21.90 -10.44
CA PRO A 61 -3.36 -22.37 -11.34
C PRO A 61 -3.50 -21.46 -12.57
N ALA A 62 -3.68 -22.08 -13.76
CA ALA A 62 -3.71 -21.36 -15.04
C ALA A 62 -4.76 -20.23 -15.10
N GLU A 63 -5.90 -20.40 -14.42
CA GLU A 63 -6.95 -19.38 -14.33
C GLU A 63 -6.53 -18.11 -13.58
N PHE A 64 -5.43 -18.17 -12.82
CA PHE A 64 -4.89 -17.04 -12.04
C PHE A 64 -3.55 -16.54 -12.58
N GLU A 65 -3.11 -17.04 -13.73
CA GLU A 65 -1.83 -16.64 -14.32
C GLU A 65 -1.74 -15.10 -14.49
N GLY A 66 -0.58 -14.56 -14.11
CA GLY A 66 -0.28 -13.12 -14.14
C GLY A 66 -0.88 -12.29 -13.01
N ARG A 67 -1.83 -12.84 -12.22
CA ARG A 67 -2.45 -12.14 -11.08
C ARG A 67 -2.40 -12.91 -9.76
N ALA A 68 -1.58 -13.95 -9.72
CA ALA A 68 -1.36 -14.73 -8.52
C ALA A 68 0.11 -14.99 -8.27
N VAL A 69 0.46 -15.18 -7.01
CA VAL A 69 1.79 -15.57 -6.56
C VAL A 69 1.67 -16.71 -5.56
N ARG A 70 2.55 -17.70 -5.67
CA ARG A 70 2.76 -18.72 -4.65
C ARG A 70 3.73 -18.18 -3.63
N CYS A 71 3.35 -18.23 -2.38
CA CYS A 71 4.11 -17.69 -1.27
C CYS A 71 4.32 -18.73 -0.18
N GLN A 72 5.38 -18.59 0.56
CA GLN A 72 5.56 -19.28 1.83
C GLN A 72 4.45 -18.84 2.79
N GLN A 73 3.81 -19.79 3.46
CA GLN A 73 2.90 -19.49 4.55
C GLN A 73 3.71 -18.97 5.75
N VAL A 74 3.40 -17.77 6.17
CA VAL A 74 4.05 -17.09 7.30
C VAL A 74 3.01 -16.71 8.34
N GLU A 75 3.45 -16.53 9.59
CA GLU A 75 2.64 -15.93 10.64
C GLU A 75 2.65 -14.41 10.47
N ILE A 76 1.56 -13.85 9.97
CA ILE A 76 1.45 -12.40 9.74
C ILE A 76 1.44 -11.66 11.06
N ILE A 77 2.31 -10.65 11.17
CA ILE A 77 2.35 -9.75 12.31
C ILE A 77 1.12 -8.83 12.25
N GLN A 78 0.37 -8.74 13.35
CA GLN A 78 -0.92 -8.01 13.41
C GLN A 78 -0.71 -6.49 13.59
N VAL A 79 0.25 -5.94 12.83
CA VAL A 79 0.56 -4.52 12.74
C VAL A 79 0.75 -4.18 11.26
N GLU A 80 0.02 -3.20 10.77
CA GLU A 80 0.31 -2.60 9.47
C GLU A 80 1.42 -1.56 9.61
N CYS A 81 2.52 -1.81 8.95
CA CYS A 81 3.71 -0.96 9.03
C CYS A 81 3.68 0.11 7.96
N ILE A 82 3.38 1.35 8.35
CA ILE A 82 3.24 2.47 7.42
C ILE A 82 4.42 3.42 7.58
N ALA A 83 5.06 3.77 6.46
CA ALA A 83 6.03 4.86 6.38
C ALA A 83 5.44 6.03 5.59
N ARG A 84 5.68 7.27 6.07
CA ARG A 84 5.24 8.50 5.40
C ARG A 84 6.42 9.44 5.20
N GLY A 85 6.57 9.92 3.96
CA GLY A 85 7.53 10.96 3.60
C GLY A 85 6.86 12.32 3.33
N TYR A 86 5.53 12.35 3.30
CA TYR A 86 4.73 13.55 3.02
C TYR A 86 3.47 13.57 3.88
N LEU A 87 2.91 14.78 4.10
CA LEU A 87 1.63 14.95 4.79
C LEU A 87 0.47 14.73 3.83
N ALA A 88 -0.21 13.59 3.95
CA ALA A 88 -1.37 13.23 3.13
C ALA A 88 -2.34 12.32 3.87
N GLY A 89 -3.61 12.35 3.45
CA GLY A 89 -4.68 11.50 3.99
C GLY A 89 -4.75 11.54 5.50
N LEU A 90 -4.95 10.39 6.16
CA LEU A 90 -5.08 10.33 7.62
C LEU A 90 -3.89 10.94 8.38
N GLY A 91 -2.68 10.93 7.80
CA GLY A 91 -1.53 11.61 8.41
C GLY A 91 -1.65 13.12 8.41
N TRP A 92 -2.25 13.72 7.37
CA TRP A 92 -2.59 15.12 7.33
C TRP A 92 -3.68 15.48 8.34
N ASP A 93 -4.74 14.69 8.39
CA ASP A 93 -5.86 14.91 9.30
C ASP A 93 -5.39 14.88 10.76
N ALA A 94 -4.61 13.87 11.15
CA ALA A 94 -4.02 13.75 12.49
C ALA A 94 -3.08 14.92 12.84
N TYR A 95 -2.24 15.35 11.88
CA TYR A 95 -1.37 16.50 12.06
C TYR A 95 -2.15 17.80 12.30
N GLN A 96 -3.23 18.03 11.56
CA GLN A 96 -4.07 19.21 11.74
C GLN A 96 -4.73 19.24 13.14
N GLU A 97 -5.12 18.08 13.65
CA GLU A 97 -5.81 17.96 14.92
C GLU A 97 -4.86 18.09 16.11
N THR A 98 -3.70 17.44 16.05
CA THR A 98 -2.84 17.24 17.21
C THR A 98 -1.39 17.73 17.05
N GLY A 99 -0.96 18.06 15.84
CA GLY A 99 0.45 18.32 15.52
C GLY A 99 1.31 17.05 15.48
N LYS A 100 0.71 15.88 15.63
CA LYS A 100 1.39 14.56 15.68
C LYS A 100 0.79 13.58 14.71
N ILE A 101 1.56 12.56 14.34
CA ILE A 101 1.09 11.39 13.61
C ILE A 101 1.58 10.15 14.36
N SER A 102 0.68 9.27 14.79
CA SER A 102 1.02 8.06 15.57
C SER A 102 1.96 8.35 16.77
N GLY A 103 1.71 9.45 17.49
CA GLY A 103 2.55 9.90 18.61
C GLY A 103 3.81 10.68 18.22
N VAL A 104 4.24 10.63 16.94
CA VAL A 104 5.43 11.37 16.47
C VAL A 104 5.12 12.83 16.27
N GLU A 105 5.89 13.71 16.92
CA GLU A 105 5.76 15.16 16.75
C GLU A 105 6.24 15.59 15.37
N ILE A 106 5.40 16.34 14.66
CA ILE A 106 5.70 16.88 13.33
C ILE A 106 5.94 18.38 13.45
N PRO A 107 6.98 18.94 12.80
CA PRO A 107 7.24 20.37 12.85
C PRO A 107 6.02 21.22 12.48
N PRO A 108 5.77 22.33 13.18
CA PRO A 108 4.63 23.19 12.88
C PRO A 108 4.78 23.94 11.57
N GLY A 109 3.67 24.31 10.95
CA GLY A 109 3.63 25.13 9.73
C GLY A 109 3.70 24.37 8.42
N LEU A 110 3.71 23.05 8.46
CA LEU A 110 3.58 22.24 7.26
C LEU A 110 2.15 22.24 6.74
N ARG A 111 1.98 22.04 5.44
CA ARG A 111 0.71 22.04 4.72
C ARG A 111 0.43 20.69 4.10
N GLU A 112 -0.77 20.47 3.65
CA GLU A 112 -1.12 19.24 2.92
C GLU A 112 -0.22 19.07 1.69
N GLY A 113 0.35 17.87 1.52
CA GLY A 113 1.29 17.56 0.44
C GLY A 113 2.71 18.05 0.65
N ASP A 114 3.02 18.74 1.75
CA ASP A 114 4.40 19.11 2.07
C ASP A 114 5.23 17.84 2.42
N LYS A 115 6.49 17.86 2.02
CA LYS A 115 7.46 16.81 2.37
C LYS A 115 7.84 16.92 3.84
N LEU A 116 7.87 15.80 4.53
CA LEU A 116 8.37 15.72 5.90
C LEU A 116 9.90 15.87 5.92
N PRO A 117 10.50 16.46 6.96
CA PRO A 117 11.96 16.58 7.10
C PRO A 117 12.68 15.24 7.02
N GLN A 118 12.05 14.20 7.53
CA GLN A 118 12.47 12.78 7.44
C GLN A 118 11.22 11.89 7.38
N PRO A 119 11.31 10.71 6.78
CA PRO A 119 10.22 9.74 6.84
C PRO A 119 9.90 9.36 8.28
N VAL A 120 8.61 9.13 8.55
CA VAL A 120 8.12 8.72 9.87
C VAL A 120 7.41 7.38 9.79
N PHE A 121 7.57 6.57 10.84
CA PHE A 121 6.84 5.32 11.04
C PHE A 121 5.52 5.62 11.72
N THR A 122 4.41 5.24 11.10
CA THR A 122 3.04 5.57 11.53
C THR A 122 2.14 4.34 11.43
N PRO A 123 2.37 3.32 12.26
CA PRO A 123 1.69 2.04 12.19
C PRO A 123 0.20 2.14 12.52
N THR A 124 -0.55 1.10 12.11
CA THR A 124 -1.93 0.87 12.51
C THR A 124 -2.11 -0.57 12.98
N THR A 125 -3.20 -0.82 13.69
CA THR A 125 -3.67 -2.19 13.92
C THR A 125 -3.95 -2.85 12.58
N LYS A 126 -3.92 -4.19 12.55
CA LYS A 126 -4.43 -4.98 11.43
C LYS A 126 -5.72 -5.65 11.90
N THR A 127 -6.82 -4.93 11.74
CA THR A 127 -8.13 -5.35 12.21
C THR A 127 -8.81 -6.22 11.15
N ALA A 128 -9.46 -7.32 11.57
CA ALA A 128 -10.26 -8.10 10.65
C ALA A 128 -11.47 -7.27 10.16
N PRO A 129 -11.89 -7.39 8.90
CA PRO A 129 -12.96 -6.55 8.34
C PRO A 129 -14.29 -6.60 9.11
N GLU A 130 -14.56 -7.70 9.81
CA GLU A 130 -15.72 -7.88 10.67
C GLU A 130 -15.62 -7.20 12.04
N ASP A 131 -14.38 -6.84 12.46
CA ASP A 131 -14.10 -6.29 13.80
C ASP A 131 -13.97 -4.76 13.80
N GLY A 132 -13.95 -4.12 12.61
CA GLY A 132 -13.91 -2.67 12.48
C GLY A 132 -12.86 -2.15 11.48
N HIS A 133 -12.34 -0.97 11.75
CA HIS A 133 -11.31 -0.31 10.93
C HIS A 133 -9.95 -0.38 11.63
N ASP A 134 -8.88 -0.29 10.83
CA ASP A 134 -7.53 -0.15 11.35
C ASP A 134 -7.38 1.17 12.11
N GLU A 135 -6.85 1.09 13.33
CA GLU A 135 -6.66 2.24 14.21
C GLU A 135 -5.17 2.62 14.28
N PRO A 136 -4.83 3.94 14.27
CA PRO A 136 -3.46 4.38 14.45
C PRO A 136 -2.86 3.85 15.75
N MET A 137 -1.62 3.41 15.69
CA MET A 137 -0.83 2.97 16.84
C MET A 137 0.39 3.89 17.05
N THR A 138 0.77 4.11 18.30
CA THR A 138 2.06 4.64 18.66
C THR A 138 3.13 3.55 18.63
N PHE A 139 4.41 3.92 18.64
CA PHE A 139 5.51 2.95 18.75
C PHE A 139 5.45 2.13 20.05
N GLU A 140 5.01 2.75 21.14
CA GLU A 140 4.81 2.11 22.43
C GLU A 140 3.75 1.00 22.36
N GLU A 141 2.61 1.28 21.73
CA GLU A 141 1.54 0.30 21.53
C GLU A 141 1.98 -0.86 20.63
N VAL A 142 2.77 -0.59 19.58
CA VAL A 142 3.40 -1.65 18.78
C VAL A 142 4.34 -2.48 19.66
N SER A 143 5.16 -1.84 20.52
CA SER A 143 6.08 -2.54 21.41
C SER A 143 5.36 -3.40 22.43
N GLU A 144 4.18 -2.99 22.89
CA GLU A 144 3.32 -3.80 23.77
C GLU A 144 2.72 -4.99 23.02
N ALA A 145 2.32 -4.82 21.77
CA ALA A 145 1.68 -5.85 20.96
C ALA A 145 2.65 -6.96 20.50
N VAL A 146 3.87 -6.60 20.06
CA VAL A 146 4.81 -7.55 19.42
C VAL A 146 6.13 -7.73 20.19
N GLY A 147 6.33 -6.97 21.25
CA GLY A 147 7.58 -6.91 21.99
C GLY A 147 8.56 -5.87 21.44
N PRO A 148 9.41 -5.28 22.33
CA PRO A 148 10.20 -4.10 21.97
C PRO A 148 11.28 -4.35 20.91
N GLU A 149 11.87 -5.53 20.85
CA GLU A 149 12.92 -5.83 19.85
C GLU A 149 12.33 -6.02 18.45
N LEU A 150 11.18 -6.67 18.35
CA LEU A 150 10.50 -6.82 17.08
C LEU A 150 9.94 -5.48 16.61
N ALA A 151 9.36 -4.66 17.49
CA ALA A 151 8.87 -3.33 17.17
C ALA A 151 9.96 -2.43 16.56
N LYS A 152 11.16 -2.39 17.17
CA LYS A 152 12.33 -1.68 16.62
C LYS A 152 12.75 -2.21 15.24
N THR A 153 12.68 -3.52 15.06
CA THR A 153 13.03 -4.15 13.78
C THR A 153 12.02 -3.77 12.70
N LEU A 154 10.73 -3.79 13.02
CA LEU A 154 9.65 -3.40 12.11
C LEU A 154 9.78 -1.93 11.69
N GLU A 155 9.98 -1.01 12.64
CA GLU A 155 10.22 0.40 12.35
C GLU A 155 11.43 0.59 11.44
N ALA A 156 12.59 0.03 11.83
CA ALA A 156 13.84 0.17 11.09
C ALA A 156 13.70 -0.38 9.65
N LYS A 157 13.14 -1.58 9.49
CA LYS A 157 12.96 -2.19 8.16
C LYS A 157 11.93 -1.44 7.32
N THR A 158 10.85 -0.96 7.91
CA THR A 158 9.85 -0.15 7.21
C THR A 158 10.47 1.14 6.65
N LEU A 159 11.25 1.85 7.47
CA LEU A 159 11.91 3.09 7.04
C LEU A 159 13.05 2.84 6.04
N GLU A 160 13.79 1.73 6.17
CA GLU A 160 14.83 1.33 5.22
C GLU A 160 14.24 1.01 3.85
N LEU A 161 13.18 0.18 3.79
CA LEU A 161 12.46 -0.16 2.57
C LEU A 161 11.86 1.08 1.90
N PHE A 162 11.23 1.96 2.69
CA PHE A 162 10.64 3.20 2.20
C PHE A 162 11.72 4.14 1.61
N SER A 163 12.84 4.29 2.29
CA SER A 163 13.94 5.15 1.84
C SER A 163 14.51 4.67 0.50
N LYS A 164 14.77 3.36 0.38
CA LYS A 164 15.23 2.76 -0.87
C LYS A 164 14.21 2.91 -2.00
N ALA A 165 12.94 2.67 -1.72
CA ALA A 165 11.87 2.86 -2.69
C ALA A 165 11.76 4.33 -3.13
N THR A 166 11.91 5.27 -2.20
CA THR A 166 11.91 6.71 -2.49
C THR A 166 13.06 7.11 -3.42
N GLU A 167 14.27 6.57 -3.23
CA GLU A 167 15.39 6.81 -4.15
C GLU A 167 15.09 6.33 -5.57
N ILE A 168 14.55 5.11 -5.69
CA ILE A 168 14.21 4.51 -6.98
C ILE A 168 13.12 5.33 -7.69
N THR A 169 12.05 5.70 -6.98
CA THR A 169 10.95 6.45 -7.56
C THR A 169 11.33 7.88 -7.91
N ALA A 170 12.17 8.54 -7.10
CA ALA A 170 12.71 9.87 -7.40
C ALA A 170 13.51 9.88 -8.70
N GLY A 171 14.32 8.85 -8.95
CA GLY A 171 15.02 8.65 -10.23
C GLY A 171 14.10 8.48 -11.45
N ARG A 172 12.79 8.26 -11.22
CA ARG A 172 11.74 8.14 -12.25
C ARG A 172 10.80 9.34 -12.29
N GLY A 173 11.10 10.41 -11.54
CA GLY A 173 10.26 11.61 -11.43
C GLY A 173 8.93 11.32 -10.71
N VAL A 174 8.97 10.51 -9.66
CA VAL A 174 7.79 10.13 -8.86
C VAL A 174 8.10 10.32 -7.39
N HIS A 175 7.22 10.98 -6.66
CA HIS A 175 7.21 11.04 -5.21
C HIS A 175 6.45 9.86 -4.63
N LEU A 176 7.08 9.08 -3.76
CA LEU A 176 6.43 8.10 -2.90
C LEU A 176 6.01 8.83 -1.62
N ALA A 177 4.71 9.07 -1.47
CA ALA A 177 4.21 9.85 -0.34
C ALA A 177 4.11 9.02 0.93
N ASP A 178 3.55 7.86 0.85
CA ASP A 178 3.47 6.86 1.90
C ASP A 178 3.33 5.45 1.33
N THR A 179 3.59 4.46 2.15
CA THR A 179 3.36 3.05 1.83
C THR A 179 2.97 2.29 3.09
N LYS A 180 2.12 1.28 2.91
CA LYS A 180 1.78 0.27 3.89
C LYS A 180 2.50 -1.02 3.55
N LEU A 181 3.21 -1.60 4.51
CA LEU A 181 3.95 -2.85 4.39
C LEU A 181 3.44 -3.84 5.45
N GLU A 182 3.43 -5.10 5.08
CA GLU A 182 3.10 -6.20 5.97
C GLU A 182 4.31 -7.11 6.15
N PHE A 183 4.49 -7.61 7.36
CA PHE A 183 5.58 -8.52 7.69
C PHE A 183 5.03 -9.80 8.29
N GLY A 184 5.78 -10.87 8.12
CA GLY A 184 5.44 -12.16 8.73
C GLY A 184 6.68 -12.90 9.21
N LEU A 185 6.47 -13.83 10.12
CA LEU A 185 7.49 -14.75 10.59
C LEU A 185 7.39 -16.07 9.85
N ALA A 186 8.47 -16.48 9.22
CA ALA A 186 8.61 -17.80 8.65
C ALA A 186 8.72 -18.86 9.78
N LYS A 187 8.57 -20.15 9.44
CA LYS A 187 8.62 -21.24 10.44
C LYS A 187 9.92 -21.33 11.22
N ASP A 188 11.01 -20.82 10.67
CA ASP A 188 12.32 -20.76 11.31
C ASP A 188 12.54 -19.48 12.13
N GLY A 189 11.52 -18.61 12.23
CA GLY A 189 11.58 -17.33 12.92
C GLY A 189 12.14 -16.18 12.08
N THR A 190 12.49 -16.40 10.82
CA THR A 190 12.96 -15.33 9.92
C THR A 190 11.85 -14.34 9.65
N LEU A 191 12.12 -13.03 9.85
CA LEU A 191 11.22 -11.97 9.47
C LEU A 191 11.29 -11.76 7.95
N VAL A 192 10.14 -11.79 7.29
CA VAL A 192 10.03 -11.60 5.83
C VAL A 192 9.00 -10.53 5.49
N LEU A 193 9.22 -9.85 4.38
CA LEU A 193 8.23 -8.95 3.78
C LEU A 193 7.13 -9.79 3.13
N ALA A 194 5.89 -9.51 3.47
CA ALA A 194 4.73 -10.29 3.08
C ALA A 194 3.67 -9.46 2.34
N ASP A 195 2.63 -10.12 1.86
CA ASP A 195 1.51 -9.55 1.10
C ASP A 195 1.96 -8.81 -0.18
N GLU A 196 1.32 -7.71 -0.54
CA GLU A 196 1.73 -6.85 -1.64
C GLU A 196 2.71 -5.77 -1.16
N VAL A 197 3.60 -5.31 -2.05
CA VAL A 197 4.57 -4.29 -1.70
C VAL A 197 4.56 -3.15 -2.72
N LEU A 198 4.43 -1.91 -2.21
CA LEU A 198 4.58 -0.69 -3.01
C LEU A 198 3.69 -0.65 -4.28
N THR A 199 2.49 -1.22 -4.18
CA THR A 199 1.50 -1.19 -5.26
C THR A 199 0.69 0.11 -5.19
N SER A 200 -0.14 0.33 -6.21
CA SER A 200 -1.09 1.46 -6.23
C SER A 200 -2.19 1.34 -5.16
N ASP A 201 -2.37 0.16 -4.57
CA ASP A 201 -3.37 -0.04 -3.50
C ASP A 201 -2.78 0.17 -2.11
N SER A 202 -1.49 -0.14 -1.93
CA SER A 202 -0.78 0.01 -0.65
C SER A 202 0.02 1.31 -0.53
N SER A 203 0.16 2.11 -1.60
CA SER A 203 1.05 3.29 -1.63
C SER A 203 0.44 4.45 -2.39
N ARG A 204 0.81 5.68 -1.98
CA ARG A 204 0.51 6.90 -2.73
C ARG A 204 1.72 7.35 -3.52
N TYR A 205 1.49 7.53 -4.83
CA TYR A 205 2.48 8.02 -5.76
C TYR A 205 2.01 9.30 -6.44
N TRP A 206 2.89 10.29 -6.54
CA TRP A 206 2.61 11.56 -7.23
C TRP A 206 3.68 11.81 -8.29
N ARG A 207 3.28 12.35 -9.44
CA ARG A 207 4.25 12.81 -10.42
C ARG A 207 4.95 14.06 -9.93
N ASP A 208 6.25 14.16 -10.17
CA ASP A 208 7.04 15.35 -9.82
C ASP A 208 6.48 16.61 -10.49
N GLU A 209 6.08 16.50 -11.75
CA GLU A 209 5.49 17.61 -12.52
C GLU A 209 4.12 18.08 -12.00
N ASP A 210 3.39 17.23 -11.29
CA ASP A 210 2.06 17.57 -10.75
C ASP A 210 2.10 17.95 -9.26
N TRP A 211 3.20 17.63 -8.58
CA TRP A 211 3.30 17.87 -7.13
C TRP A 211 3.31 19.36 -6.81
N LYS A 212 2.38 19.78 -5.96
CA LYS A 212 2.22 21.17 -5.52
C LYS A 212 1.98 21.22 -4.01
N PRO A 213 3.00 21.54 -3.21
CA PRO A 213 2.85 21.69 -1.77
C PRO A 213 1.75 22.66 -1.38
N GLY A 214 1.03 22.36 -0.32
CA GLY A 214 -0.05 23.21 0.22
C GLY A 214 -1.42 22.91 -0.36
N GLN A 215 -1.58 21.82 -1.05
CA GLN A 215 -2.88 21.35 -1.55
C GLN A 215 -2.91 19.82 -1.65
N ARG A 216 -4.12 19.28 -1.73
CA ARG A 216 -4.33 17.85 -2.02
C ARG A 216 -3.75 17.48 -3.38
N GLN A 217 -3.00 16.40 -3.43
CA GLN A 217 -2.29 15.98 -4.63
C GLN A 217 -3.16 15.09 -5.52
N VAL A 218 -2.96 15.19 -6.84
CA VAL A 218 -3.50 14.22 -7.80
C VAL A 218 -2.67 12.96 -7.72
N SER A 219 -3.30 11.86 -7.34
CA SER A 219 -2.62 10.57 -7.17
C SER A 219 -2.81 9.65 -8.38
N PHE A 220 -1.85 8.76 -8.59
CA PHE A 220 -1.91 7.69 -9.60
C PHE A 220 -2.67 6.45 -9.16
N ASP A 221 -3.20 6.45 -7.94
CA ASP A 221 -3.82 5.30 -7.31
C ASP A 221 -5.36 5.34 -7.42
N LYS A 222 -6.00 4.50 -6.61
CA LYS A 222 -7.46 4.47 -6.48
C LYS A 222 -8.09 5.76 -5.94
N GLN A 223 -7.29 6.80 -5.68
CA GLN A 223 -7.80 8.10 -5.23
C GLN A 223 -8.76 8.71 -6.26
N TYR A 224 -8.53 8.47 -7.56
CA TYR A 224 -9.44 8.92 -8.62
C TYR A 224 -10.85 8.34 -8.47
N VAL A 225 -10.95 7.03 -8.22
CA VAL A 225 -12.24 6.37 -7.94
C VAL A 225 -12.84 6.85 -6.61
N ARG A 226 -11.99 7.07 -5.58
CA ARG A 226 -12.45 7.63 -4.31
C ARG A 226 -13.02 9.04 -4.46
N ASP A 227 -12.37 9.90 -5.24
CA ASP A 227 -12.82 11.25 -5.50
C ASP A 227 -14.13 11.25 -6.28
N TRP A 228 -14.23 10.43 -7.33
CA TRP A 228 -15.49 10.22 -8.04
C TRP A 228 -16.61 9.76 -7.10
N ALA A 229 -16.37 8.76 -6.28
CA ALA A 229 -17.38 8.23 -5.35
C ALA A 229 -17.81 9.25 -4.30
N ARG A 230 -16.87 10.08 -3.80
CA ARG A 230 -17.17 11.19 -2.90
C ARG A 230 -18.05 12.24 -3.57
N ASP A 231 -17.72 12.59 -4.82
CA ASP A 231 -18.34 13.68 -5.56
C ASP A 231 -19.75 13.31 -6.07
N LEU A 232 -20.14 12.02 -6.05
CA LEU A 232 -21.51 11.59 -6.28
C LEU A 232 -22.52 12.23 -5.32
N GLY A 233 -22.13 12.46 -4.05
CA GLY A 233 -22.97 13.06 -3.03
C GLY A 233 -24.24 12.28 -2.65
N SER A 234 -24.61 11.27 -3.43
CA SER A 234 -25.82 10.45 -3.23
C SER A 234 -25.58 9.11 -2.54
N TRP A 235 -24.30 8.71 -2.39
CA TRP A 235 -23.93 7.45 -1.74
C TRP A 235 -23.45 7.72 -0.32
N ASP A 236 -24.02 7.01 0.62
CA ASP A 236 -23.75 7.12 2.07
C ASP A 236 -22.50 6.32 2.52
N LYS A 237 -21.75 5.73 1.56
CA LYS A 237 -20.55 4.91 1.80
C LYS A 237 -20.85 3.57 2.48
N THR A 238 -22.08 3.10 2.38
CA THR A 238 -22.48 1.76 2.85
C THR A 238 -22.79 0.82 1.67
N PRO A 239 -22.71 -0.50 1.84
CA PRO A 239 -23.13 -1.45 0.81
C PRO A 239 -24.64 -1.35 0.49
N PRO A 240 -25.05 -1.51 -0.79
CA PRO A 240 -24.19 -1.77 -1.95
C PRO A 240 -23.47 -0.54 -2.47
N GLY A 241 -22.21 -0.71 -2.96
CA GLY A 241 -21.51 0.38 -3.62
C GLY A 241 -22.10 0.72 -5.00
N PRO A 242 -21.88 1.95 -5.51
CA PRO A 242 -22.36 2.36 -6.82
C PRO A 242 -21.60 1.66 -7.95
N GLU A 243 -22.25 1.51 -9.11
CA GLU A 243 -21.58 1.10 -10.35
C GLU A 243 -20.66 2.22 -10.84
N ILE A 244 -19.46 1.84 -11.27
CA ILE A 244 -18.48 2.80 -11.78
C ILE A 244 -18.76 3.04 -13.28
N PRO A 245 -18.95 4.29 -13.75
CA PRO A 245 -19.10 4.60 -15.17
C PRO A 245 -17.88 4.16 -16.00
N ALA A 246 -18.11 3.79 -17.26
CA ALA A 246 -17.09 3.27 -18.15
C ALA A 246 -15.88 4.21 -18.28
N GLU A 247 -16.12 5.52 -18.39
CA GLU A 247 -15.07 6.54 -18.47
C GLU A 247 -14.20 6.59 -17.20
N VAL A 248 -14.78 6.35 -16.01
CA VAL A 248 -14.05 6.30 -14.75
C VAL A 248 -13.24 5.00 -14.65
N VAL A 249 -13.77 3.89 -15.15
CA VAL A 249 -13.05 2.61 -15.25
C VAL A 249 -11.84 2.74 -16.17
N GLU A 250 -12.02 3.28 -17.36
CA GLU A 250 -10.96 3.48 -18.37
C GLU A 250 -9.84 4.38 -17.84
N GLU A 251 -10.19 5.53 -17.27
CA GLU A 251 -9.21 6.46 -16.70
C GLU A 251 -8.47 5.84 -15.51
N THR A 252 -9.18 5.11 -14.65
CA THR A 252 -8.56 4.41 -13.52
C THR A 252 -7.54 3.38 -14.01
N ARG A 253 -7.93 2.53 -14.96
CA ARG A 253 -7.01 1.57 -15.58
C ARG A 253 -5.81 2.26 -16.21
N ALA A 254 -6.02 3.33 -16.97
CA ALA A 254 -4.95 4.10 -17.60
C ALA A 254 -3.94 4.63 -16.56
N ARG A 255 -4.40 5.08 -15.39
CA ARG A 255 -3.54 5.54 -14.30
C ARG A 255 -2.70 4.40 -13.71
N TYR A 256 -3.29 3.22 -13.48
CA TYR A 256 -2.53 2.05 -13.00
C TYR A 256 -1.45 1.64 -14.01
N VAL A 257 -1.76 1.62 -15.30
CA VAL A 257 -0.79 1.33 -16.37
C VAL A 257 0.32 2.38 -16.39
N ALA A 258 -0.04 3.67 -16.43
CA ALA A 258 0.94 4.76 -16.47
C ALA A 258 1.90 4.73 -15.27
N MET A 259 1.40 4.40 -14.08
CA MET A 259 2.24 4.26 -12.90
C MET A 259 3.17 3.05 -13.00
N TYR A 260 2.65 1.89 -13.40
CA TYR A 260 3.45 0.70 -13.63
C TYR A 260 4.61 1.00 -14.61
N GLU A 261 4.29 1.55 -15.77
CA GLU A 261 5.28 1.88 -16.80
C GLU A 261 6.31 2.90 -16.29
N ARG A 262 5.86 3.91 -15.56
CA ARG A 262 6.76 4.95 -15.05
C ARG A 262 7.72 4.43 -13.98
N ILE A 263 7.21 3.64 -13.04
CA ILE A 263 8.02 3.10 -11.94
C ILE A 263 8.96 2.01 -12.45
N THR A 264 8.47 1.07 -13.25
CA THR A 264 9.27 -0.08 -13.67
C THR A 264 10.16 0.24 -14.89
N GLY A 265 9.75 1.18 -15.74
CA GLY A 265 10.35 1.43 -17.04
C GLY A 265 9.97 0.38 -18.10
N LEU A 266 9.08 -0.57 -17.77
CA LEU A 266 8.58 -1.61 -18.66
C LEU A 266 7.28 -1.15 -19.31
N LYS A 267 6.98 -1.64 -20.51
CA LYS A 267 5.69 -1.41 -21.14
C LYS A 267 4.68 -2.43 -20.66
N TRP A 268 3.44 -2.00 -20.46
CA TRP A 268 2.32 -2.89 -20.19
C TRP A 268 1.76 -3.42 -21.51
N GLU A 269 1.74 -4.76 -21.67
CA GLU A 269 1.24 -5.46 -22.85
C GLU A 269 -0.16 -6.07 -22.63
#